data_244a8f7e5c76d179368ccf3f08c99eb8
#
_entry.id   244a8f7e5c76d179368ccf3f08c99eb8
#
_cell.length_a   1.000
_cell.length_b   1.000
_cell.length_c   1.000
_cell.angle_alpha   90.00
_cell.angle_beta   90.00
_cell.angle_gamma   90.00
#
_symmetry.space_group_name_H-M   'P 1'
#
loop_
_entity.id
_entity.type
_entity.pdbx_description
1 polymer ?
#
loop_
_entity_poly.entity_id
_entity_poly.type
_entity_poly.pdbx_seq_one_letter_code
_entity_poly.pdbx_strand_id
1 'polypeptide(L)'
;MIRSKISTALLFAAFVLLLGPVQLWAATSNPVTVTDLNGQARNFFPDKNSREKLVVFIFVLPDCPICNSYVPELKRIRKSFPQTEFYRVYADPDLTAAEARQHSKEYDFGFPGLLDPDQQLVRKSGATRTPEAAVFSSDGRLLYRGRIDDRYVDFGKKRDQPQHRDLEKALMSILKNKAARWPDQPPIGCFIPTKKNSGS
;
A
#
# COMPACT_ATOMS: atom_id res chain seq x y z
N MET A 1 -26.63 -37.72 69.26
CA MET A 1 -26.93 -37.41 67.85
C MET A 1 -26.55 -35.96 67.58
N ILE A 2 -25.32 -35.74 67.07
CA ILE A 2 -24.83 -34.38 66.71
C ILE A 2 -24.64 -34.38 65.22
N ARG A 3 -25.48 -33.63 64.48
CA ARG A 3 -25.35 -33.40 63.02
C ARG A 3 -24.37 -32.26 62.76
N SER A 4 -23.22 -32.57 62.20
CA SER A 4 -22.25 -31.64 61.70
C SER A 4 -22.80 -30.99 60.44
N LYS A 5 -23.00 -29.66 60.47
CA LYS A 5 -23.26 -28.84 59.26
C LYS A 5 -21.91 -28.49 58.66
N ILE A 6 -21.53 -29.17 57.57
CA ILE A 6 -20.37 -28.81 56.77
C ILE A 6 -20.77 -27.64 55.87
N SER A 7 -20.07 -26.54 56.03
CA SER A 7 -20.28 -25.26 55.36
C SER A 7 -19.85 -25.34 53.89
N THR A 8 -20.82 -25.13 52.99
CA THR A 8 -20.67 -25.14 51.52
C THR A 8 -20.06 -23.84 50.95
N ALA A 9 -19.31 -23.08 51.77
CA ALA A 9 -18.83 -21.74 51.39
C ALA A 9 -17.37 -21.67 50.89
N LEU A 10 -16.69 -22.79 50.61
CA LEU A 10 -15.25 -22.81 50.29
C LEU A 10 -14.91 -23.23 48.86
N LEU A 11 -15.90 -23.38 47.93
CA LEU A 11 -15.66 -23.82 46.55
C LEU A 11 -15.80 -22.72 45.48
N PHE A 12 -16.03 -21.44 45.85
CA PHE A 12 -16.20 -20.35 44.87
C PHE A 12 -14.96 -19.44 44.68
N ALA A 13 -13.88 -19.65 45.46
CA ALA A 13 -12.73 -18.77 45.42
C ALA A 13 -11.55 -19.20 44.50
N ALA A 14 -11.64 -20.36 43.84
CA ALA A 14 -10.50 -20.90 43.07
C ALA A 14 -10.61 -20.75 41.55
N PHE A 15 -11.66 -20.12 40.99
CA PHE A 15 -11.83 -20.04 39.54
C PHE A 15 -11.54 -18.69 38.90
N VAL A 16 -11.10 -17.68 39.67
CA VAL A 16 -10.87 -16.30 39.13
C VAL A 16 -9.41 -16.02 38.74
N LEU A 17 -8.48 -16.94 38.89
CA LEU A 17 -7.04 -16.67 38.76
C LEU A 17 -6.38 -17.20 37.48
N LEU A 18 -7.15 -17.62 36.43
CA LEU A 18 -6.59 -18.11 35.16
C LEU A 18 -6.88 -17.23 33.94
N LEU A 19 -7.45 -16.03 34.13
CA LEU A 19 -7.49 -15.03 33.06
C LEU A 19 -6.18 -14.23 33.11
N GLY A 20 -5.11 -14.79 32.56
CA GLY A 20 -3.90 -14.04 32.29
C GLY A 20 -4.23 -12.82 31.45
N PRO A 21 -3.46 -11.70 31.56
CA PRO A 21 -3.71 -10.51 30.76
C PRO A 21 -3.64 -10.87 29.29
N VAL A 22 -4.77 -10.76 28.58
CA VAL A 22 -4.76 -10.77 27.12
C VAL A 22 -3.97 -9.54 26.71
N GLN A 23 -2.68 -9.73 26.43
CA GLN A 23 -1.86 -8.69 25.80
C GLN A 23 -2.43 -8.47 24.41
N LEU A 24 -3.26 -7.45 24.26
CA LEU A 24 -3.57 -6.88 22.97
C LEU A 24 -2.23 -6.38 22.39
N TRP A 25 -1.65 -7.17 21.54
CA TRP A 25 -0.54 -6.72 20.70
C TRP A 25 -1.10 -5.68 19.74
N ALA A 26 -1.01 -4.43 20.14
CA ALA A 26 -1.27 -3.32 19.25
C ALA A 26 -0.20 -3.37 18.17
N ALA A 27 -0.58 -3.81 16.97
CA ALA A 27 0.30 -3.75 15.80
C ALA A 27 0.72 -2.29 15.61
N THR A 28 1.97 -1.98 15.97
CA THR A 28 2.57 -0.66 15.75
C THR A 28 2.77 -0.51 14.24
N SER A 29 2.01 0.39 13.62
CA SER A 29 2.33 0.81 12.26
C SER A 29 3.64 1.58 12.33
N ASN A 30 4.75 1.00 11.84
CA ASN A 30 6.00 1.73 11.73
C ASN A 30 5.82 2.84 10.67
N PRO A 31 6.11 4.10 11.02
CA PRO A 31 6.08 5.19 10.06
C PRO A 31 7.07 4.89 8.92
N VAL A 32 6.74 5.33 7.72
CA VAL A 32 7.60 5.23 6.54
C VAL A 32 8.04 6.61 6.16
N THR A 33 9.35 6.82 6.05
CA THR A 33 9.94 8.09 5.61
C THR A 33 10.61 7.89 4.25
N VAL A 34 10.15 8.66 3.27
CA VAL A 34 10.73 8.72 1.92
C VAL A 34 10.96 10.19 1.56
N THR A 35 11.65 10.47 0.45
CA THR A 35 11.86 11.84 -0.02
C THR A 35 11.00 12.16 -1.24
N ASP A 36 10.52 13.38 -1.34
CA ASP A 36 9.94 13.86 -2.60
C ASP A 36 11.05 14.23 -3.60
N LEU A 37 10.66 14.57 -4.83
CA LEU A 37 11.60 14.89 -5.90
C LEU A 37 12.41 16.20 -5.65
N ASN A 38 12.03 16.99 -4.64
CA ASN A 38 12.74 18.18 -4.20
C ASN A 38 13.69 17.91 -3.01
N GLY A 39 13.79 16.64 -2.57
CA GLY A 39 14.61 16.23 -1.44
C GLY A 39 13.96 16.46 -0.08
N GLN A 40 12.67 16.82 -0.02
CA GLN A 40 11.97 17.00 1.24
C GLN A 40 11.48 15.64 1.78
N ALA A 41 11.72 15.40 3.06
CA ALA A 41 11.23 14.20 3.74
C ALA A 41 9.69 14.21 3.80
N ARG A 42 9.10 13.05 3.49
CA ARG A 42 7.67 12.78 3.58
C ARG A 42 7.44 11.59 4.50
N ASN A 43 6.71 11.84 5.57
CA ASN A 43 6.37 10.82 6.56
C ASN A 43 4.96 10.32 6.29
N PHE A 44 4.84 9.01 6.12
CA PHE A 44 3.57 8.32 5.94
C PHE A 44 3.25 7.49 7.17
N PHE A 45 1.97 7.43 7.54
CA PHE A 45 1.45 6.61 8.63
C PHE A 45 2.03 6.97 10.01
N PRO A 46 2.16 8.29 10.36
CA PRO A 46 2.76 8.69 11.62
C PRO A 46 1.91 8.34 12.84
N ASP A 47 0.57 8.29 12.68
CA ASP A 47 -0.39 8.10 13.77
C ASP A 47 -1.57 7.21 13.39
N LYS A 48 -2.01 6.39 14.35
CA LYS A 48 -3.22 5.57 14.24
C LYS A 48 -4.52 6.38 14.25
N ASN A 49 -4.46 7.66 14.58
CA ASN A 49 -5.64 8.52 14.76
C ASN A 49 -5.98 9.41 13.56
N SER A 50 -5.14 9.43 12.52
CA SER A 50 -5.46 10.16 11.30
C SER A 50 -6.52 9.38 10.51
N ARG A 51 -7.78 9.57 10.90
CA ARG A 51 -8.92 9.08 10.13
C ARG A 51 -9.01 9.95 8.88
N GLU A 52 -9.26 9.32 7.74
CA GLU A 52 -10.03 9.87 6.61
C GLU A 52 -9.38 9.94 5.25
N LYS A 53 -8.06 9.87 5.07
CA LYS A 53 -7.53 9.90 3.72
C LYS A 53 -6.91 8.57 3.32
N LEU A 54 -7.40 8.02 2.22
CA LEU A 54 -6.71 6.92 1.55
C LEU A 54 -5.47 7.47 0.86
N VAL A 55 -4.40 6.70 0.92
CA VAL A 55 -3.16 6.99 0.19
C VAL A 55 -2.94 5.90 -0.86
N VAL A 56 -2.75 6.31 -2.11
CA VAL A 56 -2.46 5.43 -3.24
C VAL A 56 -1.03 5.66 -3.68
N PHE A 57 -0.23 4.60 -3.63
CA PHE A 57 1.10 4.57 -4.23
C PHE A 57 1.05 3.82 -5.56
N ILE A 58 1.60 4.43 -6.60
CA ILE A 58 1.79 3.82 -7.91
C ILE A 58 3.29 3.65 -8.11
N PHE A 59 3.76 2.40 -8.07
CA PHE A 59 5.17 2.07 -8.31
C PHE A 59 5.47 2.16 -9.80
N VAL A 60 6.50 2.92 -10.14
CA VAL A 60 6.89 3.20 -11.53
C VAL A 60 8.40 3.11 -11.72
N LEU A 61 8.81 2.84 -12.96
CA LEU A 61 10.18 2.99 -13.44
C LEU A 61 10.17 3.90 -14.66
N PRO A 62 11.14 4.82 -14.81
CA PRO A 62 11.21 5.72 -15.96
C PRO A 62 11.26 4.97 -17.30
N ASP A 63 12.06 3.91 -17.38
CA ASP A 63 12.29 3.12 -18.58
C ASP A 63 11.21 2.05 -18.84
N CYS A 64 10.14 2.05 -18.07
CA CYS A 64 9.04 1.10 -18.24
C CYS A 64 7.97 1.66 -19.20
N PRO A 65 7.89 1.20 -20.47
CA PRO A 65 6.92 1.71 -21.43
C PRO A 65 5.47 1.49 -20.99
N ILE A 66 5.23 0.41 -20.23
CA ILE A 66 3.91 0.11 -19.69
C ILE A 66 3.53 1.16 -18.64
N CYS A 67 4.45 1.56 -17.75
CA CYS A 67 4.21 2.64 -16.78
C CYS A 67 3.77 3.93 -17.47
N ASN A 68 4.53 4.32 -18.48
CA ASN A 68 4.33 5.57 -19.21
C ASN A 68 3.00 5.57 -19.96
N SER A 69 2.61 4.40 -20.51
CA SER A 69 1.32 4.25 -21.19
C SER A 69 0.10 4.37 -20.28
N TYR A 70 0.27 4.17 -18.96
CA TYR A 70 -0.82 4.30 -17.97
C TYR A 70 -1.05 5.73 -17.48
N VAL A 71 -0.19 6.70 -17.83
CA VAL A 71 -0.32 8.09 -17.36
C VAL A 71 -1.70 8.68 -17.58
N PRO A 72 -2.33 8.58 -18.79
CA PRO A 72 -3.68 9.13 -18.99
C PRO A 72 -4.73 8.49 -18.08
N GLU A 73 -4.66 7.16 -17.89
CA GLU A 73 -5.59 6.43 -17.04
C GLU A 73 -5.42 6.78 -15.57
N LEU A 74 -4.19 6.91 -15.09
CA LEU A 74 -3.88 7.33 -13.73
C LEU A 74 -4.36 8.74 -13.43
N LYS A 75 -4.21 9.68 -14.38
CA LYS A 75 -4.78 11.03 -14.28
C LYS A 75 -6.30 10.99 -14.20
N ARG A 76 -6.95 10.15 -15.01
CA ARG A 76 -8.40 9.95 -14.97
C ARG A 76 -8.85 9.44 -13.60
N ILE A 77 -8.21 8.39 -13.09
CA ILE A 77 -8.54 7.81 -11.79
C ILE A 77 -8.32 8.85 -10.68
N ARG A 78 -7.18 9.54 -10.67
CA ARG A 78 -6.89 10.60 -9.69
C ARG A 78 -7.99 11.69 -9.67
N LYS A 79 -8.48 12.09 -10.84
CA LYS A 79 -9.56 13.07 -10.96
C LYS A 79 -10.89 12.54 -10.42
N SER A 80 -11.16 11.23 -10.58
CA SER A 80 -12.40 10.59 -10.09
C SER A 80 -12.44 10.41 -8.58
N PHE A 81 -11.27 10.45 -7.90
CA PHE A 81 -11.15 10.24 -6.45
C PHE A 81 -10.40 11.41 -5.77
N PRO A 82 -10.96 12.64 -5.78
CA PRO A 82 -10.28 13.85 -5.29
C PRO A 82 -9.97 13.82 -3.79
N GLN A 83 -10.70 13.03 -3.00
CA GLN A 83 -10.52 12.85 -1.57
C GLN A 83 -9.35 11.89 -1.23
N THR A 84 -8.76 11.23 -2.23
CA THR A 84 -7.66 10.27 -2.07
C THR A 84 -6.33 10.91 -2.46
N GLU A 85 -5.29 10.68 -1.68
CA GLU A 85 -3.95 11.15 -2.00
C GLU A 85 -3.25 10.14 -2.92
N PHE A 86 -2.67 10.63 -4.02
CA PHE A 86 -1.93 9.82 -4.98
C PHE A 86 -0.48 10.24 -5.02
N TYR A 87 0.40 9.25 -5.03
CA TYR A 87 1.84 9.42 -5.19
C TYR A 87 2.37 8.38 -6.18
N ARG A 88 3.25 8.80 -7.11
CA ARG A 88 4.08 7.85 -7.84
C ARG A 88 5.35 7.59 -7.04
N VAL A 89 5.78 6.34 -7.01
CA VAL A 89 6.94 5.90 -6.24
C VAL A 89 7.98 5.35 -7.20
N TYR A 90 9.12 5.99 -7.22
CA TYR A 90 10.30 5.52 -7.90
C TYR A 90 11.07 4.61 -6.94
N ALA A 91 10.99 3.31 -7.18
CA ALA A 91 11.50 2.29 -6.26
C ALA A 91 12.81 1.66 -6.71
N ASP A 92 13.45 2.23 -7.75
CA ASP A 92 14.78 1.84 -8.16
C ASP A 92 15.81 2.46 -7.21
N PRO A 93 16.62 1.64 -6.50
CA PRO A 93 17.64 2.13 -5.59
C PRO A 93 18.71 3.00 -6.24
N ASP A 94 18.97 2.76 -7.53
CA ASP A 94 20.05 3.42 -8.28
C ASP A 94 19.56 4.67 -9.02
N LEU A 95 18.24 4.94 -9.01
CA LEU A 95 17.66 6.10 -9.70
C LEU A 95 17.93 7.39 -8.94
N THR A 96 18.51 8.36 -9.64
CA THR A 96 18.77 9.68 -9.09
C THR A 96 17.52 10.57 -9.06
N ALA A 97 17.51 11.57 -8.16
CA ALA A 97 16.47 12.58 -8.12
C ALA A 97 16.40 13.40 -9.43
N ALA A 98 17.51 13.57 -10.14
CA ALA A 98 17.57 14.30 -11.41
C ALA A 98 16.83 13.52 -12.51
N GLU A 99 17.06 12.23 -12.64
CA GLU A 99 16.38 11.34 -13.59
C GLU A 99 14.89 11.26 -13.30
N ALA A 100 14.51 11.09 -12.04
CA ALA A 100 13.11 11.09 -11.62
C ALA A 100 12.40 12.42 -11.94
N ARG A 101 13.08 13.57 -11.76
CA ARG A 101 12.54 14.88 -12.17
C ARG A 101 12.43 15.02 -13.68
N GLN A 102 13.40 14.52 -14.44
CA GLN A 102 13.35 14.52 -15.90
C GLN A 102 12.14 13.71 -16.40
N HIS A 103 11.99 12.50 -15.92
CA HIS A 103 10.82 11.66 -16.23
C HIS A 103 9.50 12.33 -15.82
N SER A 104 9.49 13.03 -14.68
CA SER A 104 8.31 13.76 -14.21
C SER A 104 7.90 14.93 -15.13
N LYS A 105 8.87 15.56 -15.81
CA LYS A 105 8.62 16.63 -16.80
C LYS A 105 8.12 16.05 -18.12
N GLU A 106 8.69 14.93 -18.53
CA GLU A 106 8.36 14.26 -19.78
C GLU A 106 6.95 13.64 -19.74
N TYR A 107 6.64 12.98 -18.62
CA TYR A 107 5.36 12.32 -18.41
C TYR A 107 4.63 12.99 -17.25
N ASP A 108 3.79 13.98 -17.55
CA ASP A 108 2.99 14.68 -16.54
C ASP A 108 1.93 13.77 -15.92
N PHE A 109 2.24 13.16 -14.78
CA PHE A 109 1.31 12.29 -14.04
C PHE A 109 0.17 13.06 -13.35
N GLY A 110 0.34 14.37 -13.11
CA GLY A 110 -0.65 15.18 -12.41
C GLY A 110 -0.71 14.94 -10.89
N PHE A 111 0.27 14.21 -10.31
CA PHE A 111 0.42 13.98 -8.86
C PHE A 111 1.89 13.79 -8.45
N PRO A 112 2.23 14.05 -7.16
CA PRO A 112 3.60 14.08 -6.69
C PRO A 112 4.39 12.79 -6.88
N GLY A 113 5.71 12.92 -7.06
CA GLY A 113 6.65 11.80 -7.10
C GLY A 113 7.44 11.69 -5.80
N LEU A 114 7.74 10.46 -5.42
CA LEU A 114 8.54 10.06 -4.27
C LEU A 114 9.70 9.19 -4.72
N LEU A 115 10.83 9.32 -4.05
CA LEU A 115 11.98 8.43 -4.17
C LEU A 115 11.97 7.46 -2.99
N ASP A 116 12.04 6.18 -3.27
CA ASP A 116 12.09 5.10 -2.26
C ASP A 116 13.35 4.22 -2.46
N PRO A 117 14.57 4.80 -2.42
CA PRO A 117 15.81 4.05 -2.71
C PRO A 117 16.07 2.96 -1.67
N ASP A 118 15.56 3.11 -0.47
CA ASP A 118 15.61 2.09 0.57
C ASP A 118 14.47 1.09 0.50
N GLN A 119 13.57 1.23 -0.48
CA GLN A 119 12.44 0.32 -0.74
C GLN A 119 11.53 0.10 0.48
N GLN A 120 11.34 1.13 1.31
CA GLN A 120 10.48 1.05 2.49
C GLN A 120 9.00 0.88 2.10
N LEU A 121 8.52 1.64 1.12
CA LEU A 121 7.15 1.52 0.59
C LEU A 121 6.98 0.20 -0.18
N VAL A 122 8.00 -0.23 -0.93
CA VAL A 122 8.01 -1.55 -1.60
C VAL A 122 7.81 -2.67 -0.58
N ARG A 123 8.65 -2.71 0.48
CA ARG A 123 8.51 -3.74 1.53
C ARG A 123 7.17 -3.67 2.25
N LYS A 124 6.69 -2.46 2.56
CA LYS A 124 5.42 -2.28 3.27
C LYS A 124 4.23 -2.72 2.43
N SER A 125 4.25 -2.47 1.12
CA SER A 125 3.18 -2.87 0.20
C SER A 125 3.31 -4.30 -0.29
N GLY A 126 4.55 -4.83 -0.36
CA GLY A 126 4.88 -6.07 -1.05
C GLY A 126 4.78 -5.97 -2.56
N ALA A 127 4.88 -4.76 -3.13
CA ALA A 127 4.90 -4.56 -4.59
C ALA A 127 6.12 -5.24 -5.21
N THR A 128 5.94 -5.79 -6.41
CA THR A 128 6.98 -6.57 -7.10
C THR A 128 7.21 -6.12 -8.54
N ARG A 129 6.27 -5.37 -9.10
CA ARG A 129 6.28 -4.95 -10.50
C ARG A 129 5.92 -3.48 -10.65
N THR A 130 6.09 -2.96 -11.87
CA THR A 130 5.69 -1.62 -12.28
C THR A 130 5.00 -1.65 -13.64
N PRO A 131 3.84 -0.98 -13.81
CA PRO A 131 3.13 -0.25 -12.76
C PRO A 131 2.33 -1.18 -11.85
N GLU A 132 2.45 -0.99 -10.54
CA GLU A 132 1.63 -1.65 -9.53
C GLU A 132 1.05 -0.61 -8.59
N ALA A 133 -0.19 -0.77 -8.16
CA ALA A 133 -0.85 0.12 -7.24
C ALA A 133 -0.94 -0.50 -5.84
N ALA A 134 -0.73 0.30 -4.81
CA ALA A 134 -1.03 -0.06 -3.43
C ALA A 134 -1.87 1.03 -2.76
N VAL A 135 -2.97 0.64 -2.13
CA VAL A 135 -3.88 1.54 -1.41
C VAL A 135 -3.76 1.27 0.07
N PHE A 136 -3.49 2.31 0.83
CA PHE A 136 -3.39 2.25 2.27
C PHE A 136 -4.44 3.14 2.94
N SER A 137 -4.90 2.72 4.11
CA SER A 137 -5.56 3.61 5.06
C SER A 137 -4.55 4.56 5.70
N SER A 138 -5.02 5.64 6.30
CA SER A 138 -4.19 6.63 6.97
C SER A 138 -3.36 6.05 8.13
N ASP A 139 -3.81 4.96 8.75
CA ASP A 139 -3.09 4.22 9.80
C ASP A 139 -2.07 3.21 9.24
N GLY A 140 -1.84 3.17 7.93
CA GLY A 140 -0.85 2.33 7.27
C GLY A 140 -1.25 0.87 7.06
N ARG A 141 -2.53 0.55 7.12
CA ARG A 141 -3.05 -0.77 6.78
C ARG A 141 -3.21 -0.88 5.25
N LEU A 142 -2.64 -1.91 4.66
CA LEU A 142 -2.79 -2.20 3.23
C LEU A 142 -4.22 -2.69 2.95
N LEU A 143 -4.92 -1.98 2.07
CA LEU A 143 -6.30 -2.27 1.69
C LEU A 143 -6.43 -2.88 0.30
N TYR A 144 -5.48 -2.60 -0.58
CA TYR A 144 -5.41 -3.16 -1.93
C TYR A 144 -3.96 -3.15 -2.42
N ARG A 145 -3.57 -4.17 -3.16
CA ARG A 145 -2.36 -4.19 -3.99
C ARG A 145 -2.65 -4.96 -5.27
N GLY A 146 -2.17 -4.43 -6.39
CA GLY A 146 -2.32 -5.11 -7.66
C GLY A 146 -2.25 -4.18 -8.87
N ARG A 147 -2.73 -4.70 -9.98
CA ARG A 147 -2.73 -3.98 -11.25
C ARG A 147 -3.73 -2.81 -11.24
N ILE A 148 -3.48 -1.83 -12.08
CA ILE A 148 -4.37 -0.68 -12.30
C ILE A 148 -5.66 -1.16 -12.97
N ASP A 149 -5.49 -1.93 -14.05
CA ASP A 149 -6.56 -2.58 -14.80
C ASP A 149 -6.00 -3.82 -15.53
N ASP A 150 -6.82 -4.50 -16.33
CA ASP A 150 -6.44 -5.66 -17.14
C ASP A 150 -6.15 -5.32 -18.61
N ARG A 151 -5.80 -4.07 -18.91
CA ARG A 151 -5.48 -3.66 -20.28
C ARG A 151 -4.32 -4.47 -20.86
N TYR A 152 -3.26 -4.65 -20.09
CA TYR A 152 -2.15 -5.50 -20.49
C TYR A 152 -2.42 -6.95 -20.11
N VAL A 153 -2.38 -7.83 -21.09
CA VAL A 153 -2.56 -9.28 -20.93
C VAL A 153 -1.24 -10.03 -20.95
N ASP A 154 -0.23 -9.43 -21.57
CA ASP A 154 1.15 -9.92 -21.66
C ASP A 154 2.06 -8.77 -22.10
N PHE A 155 3.40 -8.97 -22.09
CA PHE A 155 4.34 -8.04 -22.70
C PHE A 155 4.05 -7.87 -24.19
N GLY A 156 3.90 -6.62 -24.63
CA GLY A 156 3.55 -6.28 -26.01
C GLY A 156 2.10 -6.58 -26.41
N LYS A 157 1.29 -7.18 -25.55
CA LYS A 157 -0.12 -7.47 -25.83
C LYS A 157 -1.04 -6.66 -24.94
N LYS A 158 -1.78 -5.76 -25.52
CA LYS A 158 -2.76 -4.94 -24.80
C LYS A 158 -4.14 -5.00 -25.47
N ARG A 159 -5.18 -4.86 -24.66
CA ARG A 159 -6.55 -4.62 -25.11
C ARG A 159 -6.72 -3.15 -25.48
N ASP A 160 -7.61 -2.85 -26.38
CA ASP A 160 -8.01 -1.46 -26.68
C ASP A 160 -8.66 -0.82 -25.46
N GLN A 161 -9.51 -1.57 -24.77
CA GLN A 161 -10.15 -1.16 -23.54
C GLN A 161 -10.01 -2.25 -22.47
N PRO A 162 -9.81 -1.86 -21.19
CA PRO A 162 -9.79 -2.84 -20.10
C PRO A 162 -11.20 -3.42 -19.86
N GLN A 163 -11.28 -4.70 -19.56
CA GLN A 163 -12.49 -5.36 -19.10
C GLN A 163 -12.69 -5.19 -17.58
N HIS A 164 -11.59 -5.10 -16.84
CA HIS A 164 -11.58 -4.93 -15.40
C HIS A 164 -10.72 -3.72 -15.01
N ARG A 165 -11.34 -2.75 -14.34
CA ARG A 165 -10.69 -1.56 -13.77
C ARG A 165 -10.47 -1.82 -12.27
N ASP A 166 -9.43 -2.60 -11.96
CA ASP A 166 -9.27 -3.19 -10.63
C ASP A 166 -9.00 -2.14 -9.55
N LEU A 167 -8.09 -1.19 -9.78
CA LEU A 167 -7.80 -0.11 -8.83
C LEU A 167 -9.04 0.77 -8.60
N GLU A 168 -9.76 1.13 -9.65
CA GLU A 168 -10.96 1.97 -9.55
C GLU A 168 -12.06 1.27 -8.73
N LYS A 169 -12.30 -0.03 -8.99
CA LYS A 169 -13.24 -0.85 -8.23
C LYS A 169 -12.83 -1.01 -6.77
N ALA A 170 -11.52 -1.17 -6.52
CA ALA A 170 -10.99 -1.26 -5.18
C ALA A 170 -11.25 0.04 -4.39
N LEU A 171 -10.92 1.19 -4.97
CA LEU A 171 -11.17 2.51 -4.36
C LEU A 171 -12.66 2.73 -4.08
N MET A 172 -13.54 2.41 -5.04
CA MET A 172 -14.99 2.51 -4.83
C MET A 172 -15.49 1.63 -3.68
N SER A 173 -14.96 0.41 -3.54
CA SER A 173 -15.33 -0.50 -2.46
C SER A 173 -14.87 0.01 -1.11
N ILE A 174 -13.59 0.42 -1.01
CA ILE A 174 -12.98 0.90 0.22
C ILE A 174 -13.69 2.17 0.73
N LEU A 175 -13.99 3.12 -0.15
CA LEU A 175 -14.72 4.35 0.19
C LEU A 175 -16.16 4.09 0.66
N LYS A 176 -16.73 2.95 0.33
CA LYS A 176 -18.02 2.47 0.84
C LYS A 176 -17.87 1.57 2.09
N ASN A 177 -16.72 1.58 2.74
CA ASN A 177 -16.38 0.73 3.89
C ASN A 177 -16.53 -0.78 3.60
N LYS A 178 -16.28 -1.19 2.35
CA LYS A 178 -16.26 -2.59 1.93
C LYS A 178 -14.84 -3.04 1.63
N ALA A 179 -14.57 -4.32 1.85
CA ALA A 179 -13.29 -4.91 1.45
C ALA A 179 -13.11 -4.80 -0.07
N ALA A 180 -11.89 -4.43 -0.49
CA ALA A 180 -11.53 -4.48 -1.89
C ALA A 180 -11.27 -5.92 -2.32
N ARG A 181 -11.72 -6.30 -3.51
CA ARG A 181 -11.27 -7.54 -4.15
C ARG A 181 -9.89 -7.30 -4.76
N TRP A 182 -8.95 -8.16 -4.45
CA TRP A 182 -7.64 -8.17 -5.08
C TRP A 182 -7.69 -8.96 -6.39
N PRO A 183 -6.94 -8.55 -7.41
CA PRO A 183 -6.92 -9.30 -8.66
C PRO A 183 -6.21 -10.64 -8.48
N ASP A 184 -6.71 -11.67 -9.19
CA ASP A 184 -6.16 -13.02 -9.14
C ASP A 184 -4.83 -13.14 -9.90
N GLN A 185 -4.55 -12.17 -10.79
CA GLN A 185 -3.35 -12.12 -11.60
C GLN A 185 -2.47 -10.93 -11.22
N PRO A 186 -1.14 -11.11 -11.17
CA PRO A 186 -0.23 -10.01 -10.92
C PRO A 186 -0.29 -8.97 -12.07
N PRO A 187 0.17 -7.74 -11.84
CA PRO A 187 0.29 -6.75 -12.90
C PRO A 187 1.31 -7.22 -13.95
N ILE A 188 1.05 -6.88 -15.21
CA ILE A 188 2.02 -7.03 -16.30
C ILE A 188 2.87 -5.78 -16.33
N GLY A 189 4.20 -5.97 -16.27
CA GLY A 189 5.15 -4.86 -16.24
C GLY A 189 6.54 -5.28 -15.81
N CYS A 190 7.43 -4.29 -15.69
CA CYS A 190 8.82 -4.51 -15.32
C CYS A 190 8.94 -4.90 -13.85
N PHE A 191 9.92 -5.72 -13.49
CA PHE A 191 10.20 -6.01 -12.09
C PHE A 191 10.79 -4.77 -11.40
N ILE A 192 10.43 -4.56 -10.14
CA ILE A 192 11.11 -3.57 -9.30
C ILE A 192 12.53 -4.10 -9.04
N PRO A 193 13.58 -3.32 -9.37
CA PRO A 193 14.96 -3.73 -9.09
C PRO A 193 15.16 -3.95 -7.59
N THR A 194 15.90 -4.97 -7.21
CA THR A 194 16.30 -5.17 -5.82
C THR A 194 17.60 -4.42 -5.54
N LYS A 195 17.72 -3.81 -4.35
CA LYS A 195 18.97 -3.23 -3.90
C LYS A 195 20.04 -4.33 -3.91
N LYS A 196 21.10 -4.14 -4.70
CA LYS A 196 22.25 -5.06 -4.66
C LYS A 196 22.85 -4.94 -3.26
N ASN A 197 22.91 -6.04 -2.51
CA ASN A 197 23.66 -6.06 -1.27
C ASN A 197 25.12 -5.74 -1.62
N SER A 198 25.59 -4.55 -1.26
CA SER A 198 26.97 -4.16 -1.32
C SER A 198 27.69 -4.85 -0.15
N GLY A 199 27.95 -6.15 -0.31
CA GLY A 199 28.57 -6.96 0.73
C GLY A 199 28.93 -8.34 0.20
N SER A 200 30.03 -8.45 -0.47
CA SER A 200 30.91 -9.62 -0.53
C SER A 200 32.32 -9.15 -0.75
#